data_ff59a43210da7dfc53921684adc0819e
#
_entry.id   ff59a43210da7dfc53921684adc0819e
#
_cell.length_a   1.000
_cell.length_b   1.000
_cell.length_c   1.000
_cell.angle_alpha   90.00
_cell.angle_beta   90.00
_cell.angle_gamma   90.00
#
_symmetry.space_group_name_H-M   'P 1'
#
loop_
_entity.id
_entity.type
_entity.pdbx_description
1 polymer ?
#
loop_
_entity_poly.entity_id
_entity_poly.type
_entity_poly.pdbx_seq_one_letter_code
_entity_poly.pdbx_strand_id
1 'polypeptide(L)'
;MIPAAIQALLPQHPGEENRIGLSGAQVVMYEDCVLKVQPDTGNAANEGIMLRFLKGRLPVPEVLAEAVQGGMRYLLMTRLRGRMLCDETFLDNQPLLARRMADAAEMLWRVDIAGCPCSYVLDDVLQKAEADIAAGRVTIDTANQPETYGAGGFASPEALLAWLKANRPPETLVLSHGDFCLPNILADEKGIVGFLDLGQAGCADRWRDLDQGLWSMWA
;
A
#
# COMPACT_ATOMS: atom_id res chain seq x y z
N MET A 1 0.04 -10.65 -23.47
CA MET A 1 0.74 -11.97 -23.48
C MET A 1 1.67 -11.98 -22.29
N ILE A 2 1.63 -13.04 -21.46
CA ILE A 2 2.50 -13.17 -20.28
C ILE A 2 3.96 -13.37 -20.74
N PRO A 3 4.93 -12.66 -20.14
CA PRO A 3 6.36 -12.84 -20.45
C PRO A 3 6.81 -14.28 -20.25
N ALA A 4 7.67 -14.80 -21.16
CA ALA A 4 8.11 -16.19 -21.13
C ALA A 4 8.77 -16.62 -19.81
N ALA A 5 9.52 -15.70 -19.17
CA ALA A 5 10.16 -15.95 -17.88
C ALA A 5 9.13 -16.17 -16.75
N ILE A 6 8.01 -15.46 -16.78
CA ILE A 6 6.89 -15.64 -15.82
C ILE A 6 6.15 -16.94 -16.18
N GLN A 7 5.82 -17.14 -17.45
CA GLN A 7 5.05 -18.28 -17.91
C GLN A 7 5.71 -19.63 -17.59
N ALA A 8 7.04 -19.68 -17.61
CA ALA A 8 7.81 -20.88 -17.26
C ALA A 8 7.68 -21.30 -15.78
N LEU A 9 7.29 -20.37 -14.91
CA LEU A 9 7.15 -20.61 -13.48
C LEU A 9 5.68 -20.79 -13.04
N LEU A 10 4.72 -20.51 -13.94
CA LEU A 10 3.31 -20.68 -13.63
C LEU A 10 2.92 -22.16 -13.59
N PRO A 11 2.02 -22.56 -12.67
CA PRO A 11 1.41 -23.87 -12.69
C PRO A 11 0.69 -24.16 -14.02
N GLN A 12 0.64 -25.44 -14.42
CA GLN A 12 0.01 -25.83 -15.68
C GLN A 12 -1.54 -25.85 -15.61
N HIS A 13 -2.11 -25.77 -14.40
CA HIS A 13 -3.55 -25.65 -14.21
C HIS A 13 -3.99 -24.17 -14.24
N PRO A 14 -5.24 -23.88 -14.61
CA PRO A 14 -5.76 -22.52 -14.60
C PRO A 14 -5.77 -21.96 -13.18
N GLY A 15 -5.40 -20.68 -13.03
CA GLY A 15 -5.56 -19.93 -11.80
C GLY A 15 -6.96 -19.33 -11.67
N GLU A 16 -7.33 -18.95 -10.47
CA GLU A 16 -8.58 -18.24 -10.17
C GLU A 16 -8.34 -16.73 -10.22
N GLU A 17 -9.14 -16.02 -11.03
CA GLU A 17 -9.06 -14.56 -11.09
C GLU A 17 -9.68 -13.97 -9.81
N ASN A 18 -8.89 -13.23 -9.03
CA ASN A 18 -9.38 -12.48 -7.88
C ASN A 18 -9.72 -11.05 -8.32
N ARG A 19 -10.96 -10.63 -8.06
CA ARG A 19 -11.50 -9.31 -8.38
C ARG A 19 -11.67 -8.42 -7.14
N ILE A 20 -11.13 -8.83 -6.00
CA ILE A 20 -11.15 -8.03 -4.78
C ILE A 20 -10.04 -6.99 -4.89
N GLY A 21 -10.41 -5.74 -5.11
CA GLY A 21 -9.49 -4.61 -5.19
C GLY A 21 -9.96 -3.56 -6.19
N LEU A 22 -9.72 -2.28 -5.86
CA LEU A 22 -10.11 -1.13 -6.68
C LEU A 22 -8.98 -0.65 -7.62
N SER A 23 -7.79 -1.24 -7.55
CA SER A 23 -6.58 -0.75 -8.23
C SER A 23 -6.53 -1.02 -9.74
N GLY A 24 -7.50 -1.74 -10.30
CA GLY A 24 -7.47 -2.13 -11.72
C GLY A 24 -6.39 -3.16 -12.06
N ALA A 25 -5.68 -3.71 -11.08
CA ALA A 25 -4.74 -4.79 -11.27
C ALA A 25 -5.47 -6.10 -11.51
N GLN A 26 -5.01 -6.89 -12.46
CA GLN A 26 -5.46 -8.28 -12.61
C GLN A 26 -4.64 -9.16 -11.66
N VAL A 27 -5.32 -9.87 -10.76
CA VAL A 27 -4.71 -10.79 -9.80
C VAL A 27 -5.19 -12.20 -10.10
N VAL A 28 -4.26 -13.10 -10.42
CA VAL A 28 -4.56 -14.52 -10.66
C VAL A 28 -3.94 -15.34 -9.55
N MET A 29 -4.78 -16.06 -8.82
CA MET A 29 -4.40 -16.88 -7.68
C MET A 29 -4.23 -18.34 -8.10
N TYR A 30 -3.10 -18.92 -7.75
CA TYR A 30 -2.80 -20.36 -7.84
C TYR A 30 -2.72 -20.95 -6.42
N GLU A 31 -2.46 -22.23 -6.33
CA GLU A 31 -2.37 -22.89 -5.02
C GLU A 31 -1.26 -22.28 -4.14
N ASP A 32 -0.06 -22.11 -4.68
CA ASP A 32 1.11 -21.66 -3.92
C ASP A 32 1.69 -20.32 -4.38
N CYS A 33 1.16 -19.72 -5.45
CA CYS A 33 1.63 -18.44 -5.95
C CYS A 33 0.48 -17.54 -6.44
N VAL A 34 0.82 -16.26 -6.60
CA VAL A 34 -0.08 -15.22 -7.11
C VAL A 34 0.65 -14.46 -8.22
N LEU A 35 -0.02 -14.29 -9.36
CA LEU A 35 0.42 -13.41 -10.42
C LEU A 35 -0.39 -12.11 -10.38
N LYS A 36 0.27 -10.99 -10.13
CA LYS A 36 -0.30 -9.64 -10.22
C LYS A 36 0.16 -8.99 -11.51
N VAL A 37 -0.77 -8.48 -12.32
CA VAL A 37 -0.51 -7.79 -13.58
C VAL A 37 -1.15 -6.42 -13.54
N GLN A 38 -0.36 -5.38 -13.73
CA GLN A 38 -0.82 -4.00 -13.61
C GLN A 38 0.01 -3.07 -14.52
N PRO A 39 -0.46 -1.85 -14.83
CA PRO A 39 0.36 -0.85 -15.53
C PRO A 39 1.68 -0.63 -14.82
N ASP A 40 2.76 -0.46 -15.61
CA ASP A 40 4.09 -0.21 -15.07
C ASP A 40 4.19 1.23 -14.53
N THR A 41 3.92 1.40 -13.26
CA THR A 41 3.98 2.68 -12.52
C THR A 41 5.05 2.63 -11.45
N GLY A 42 5.36 3.80 -10.84
CA GLY A 42 6.26 3.86 -9.70
C GLY A 42 5.82 2.97 -8.53
N ASN A 43 4.51 2.96 -8.20
CA ASN A 43 3.98 2.10 -7.15
C ASN A 43 4.10 0.61 -7.50
N ALA A 44 3.83 0.25 -8.76
CA ALA A 44 3.98 -1.13 -9.23
C ALA A 44 5.43 -1.61 -9.15
N ALA A 45 6.39 -0.74 -9.49
CA ALA A 45 7.82 -1.03 -9.35
C ALA A 45 8.24 -1.12 -7.88
N ASN A 46 7.72 -0.22 -7.03
CA ASN A 46 8.01 -0.19 -5.61
C ASN A 46 7.58 -1.46 -4.89
N GLU A 47 6.45 -2.07 -5.27
CA GLU A 47 5.96 -3.30 -4.65
C GLU A 47 7.00 -4.42 -4.68
N GLY A 48 7.59 -4.70 -5.83
CA GLY A 48 8.65 -5.71 -5.94
C GLY A 48 9.92 -5.36 -5.15
N ILE A 49 10.27 -4.08 -5.08
CA ILE A 49 11.40 -3.57 -4.29
C ILE A 49 11.15 -3.78 -2.80
N MET A 50 9.98 -3.38 -2.31
CA MET A 50 9.63 -3.48 -0.89
C MET A 50 9.45 -4.92 -0.43
N LEU A 51 8.85 -5.79 -1.25
CA LEU A 51 8.77 -7.23 -0.94
C LEU A 51 10.16 -7.85 -0.73
N ARG A 52 11.14 -7.49 -1.56
CA ARG A 52 12.52 -7.98 -1.41
C ARG A 52 13.20 -7.41 -0.16
N PHE A 53 13.00 -6.12 0.15
CA PHE A 53 13.54 -5.48 1.36
C PHE A 53 12.97 -6.10 2.63
N LEU A 54 11.67 -6.43 2.62
CA LEU A 54 10.94 -6.93 3.79
C LEU A 54 11.05 -8.44 3.98
N LYS A 55 11.61 -9.17 3.02
CA LYS A 55 11.85 -10.60 3.15
C LYS A 55 12.64 -10.92 4.43
N GLY A 56 12.08 -11.74 5.30
CA GLY A 56 12.66 -12.12 6.58
C GLY A 56 12.57 -11.06 7.69
N ARG A 57 12.01 -9.87 7.40
CA ARG A 57 11.77 -8.80 8.38
C ARG A 57 10.30 -8.70 8.77
N LEU A 58 9.41 -9.01 7.82
CA LEU A 58 7.98 -8.96 7.97
C LEU A 58 7.36 -10.12 7.18
N PRO A 59 6.23 -10.69 7.61
CA PRO A 59 5.54 -11.71 6.80
C PRO A 59 4.91 -11.05 5.57
N VAL A 60 5.58 -11.22 4.44
CA VAL A 60 5.17 -10.71 3.13
C VAL A 60 5.36 -11.78 2.06
N PRO A 61 4.66 -11.72 0.91
CA PRO A 61 4.93 -12.60 -0.22
C PRO A 61 6.39 -12.54 -0.67
N GLU A 62 6.97 -13.66 -1.03
CA GLU A 62 8.29 -13.69 -1.66
C GLU A 62 8.16 -13.51 -3.16
N VAL A 63 8.98 -12.63 -3.74
CA VAL A 63 9.04 -12.44 -5.19
C VAL A 63 9.69 -13.65 -5.83
N LEU A 64 8.95 -14.35 -6.68
CA LEU A 64 9.43 -15.49 -7.48
C LEU A 64 9.99 -15.03 -8.82
N ALA A 65 9.30 -14.10 -9.48
CA ALA A 65 9.77 -13.48 -10.72
C ALA A 65 9.08 -12.13 -10.93
N GLU A 66 9.74 -11.26 -11.68
CA GLU A 66 9.20 -9.97 -12.09
C GLU A 66 9.63 -9.64 -13.51
N ALA A 67 8.73 -9.07 -14.31
CA ALA A 67 9.01 -8.64 -15.67
C ALA A 67 8.14 -7.44 -16.06
N VAL A 68 8.63 -6.64 -17.01
CA VAL A 68 7.87 -5.56 -17.65
C VAL A 68 7.79 -5.86 -19.14
N GLN A 69 6.57 -5.85 -19.68
CA GLN A 69 6.34 -6.07 -21.11
C GLN A 69 5.10 -5.32 -21.58
N GLY A 70 5.21 -4.55 -22.66
CA GLY A 70 4.09 -3.81 -23.25
C GLY A 70 3.48 -2.77 -22.31
N GLY A 71 4.29 -2.11 -21.45
CA GLY A 71 3.82 -1.13 -20.47
C GLY A 71 3.12 -1.75 -19.28
N MET A 72 3.12 -3.07 -19.15
CA MET A 72 2.55 -3.81 -18.01
C MET A 72 3.65 -4.45 -17.18
N ARG A 73 3.52 -4.42 -15.87
CA ARG A 73 4.37 -5.12 -14.92
C ARG A 73 3.69 -6.40 -14.47
N TYR A 74 4.46 -7.47 -14.47
CA TYR A 74 4.08 -8.80 -14.05
C TYR A 74 4.88 -9.15 -12.81
N LEU A 75 4.22 -9.37 -11.69
CA LEU A 75 4.83 -9.75 -10.42
C LEU A 75 4.28 -11.11 -10.01
N LEU A 76 5.13 -12.14 -10.07
CA LEU A 76 4.84 -13.48 -9.57
C LEU A 76 5.44 -13.61 -8.18
N MET A 77 4.62 -13.97 -7.20
CA MET A 77 5.01 -14.05 -5.79
C MET A 77 4.37 -15.24 -5.10
N THR A 78 4.89 -15.65 -3.95
CA THR A 78 4.28 -16.72 -3.14
C THR A 78 2.92 -16.29 -2.62
N ARG A 79 2.02 -17.25 -2.41
CA ARG A 79 0.71 -17.01 -1.81
C ARG A 79 0.79 -17.14 -0.30
N LEU A 80 0.40 -16.08 0.42
CA LEU A 80 0.15 -16.16 1.86
C LEU A 80 -1.23 -16.77 2.11
N ARG A 81 -1.32 -17.58 3.15
CA ARG A 81 -2.58 -18.26 3.54
C ARG A 81 -3.11 -17.61 4.81
N GLY A 82 -4.22 -16.93 4.72
CA GLY A 82 -4.91 -16.22 5.79
C GLY A 82 -6.20 -15.62 5.26
N ARG A 83 -6.99 -15.00 6.14
CA ARG A 83 -8.18 -14.24 5.78
C ARG A 83 -7.85 -12.76 5.83
N MET A 84 -8.35 -12.00 4.87
CA MET A 84 -8.28 -10.54 4.91
C MET A 84 -9.05 -10.02 6.12
N LEU A 85 -8.61 -8.93 6.72
CA LEU A 85 -9.35 -8.35 7.86
C LEU A 85 -10.74 -7.81 7.50
N CYS A 86 -11.03 -7.68 6.21
CA CYS A 86 -12.39 -7.40 5.70
C CYS A 86 -13.29 -8.65 5.58
N ASP A 87 -12.84 -9.84 6.00
CA ASP A 87 -13.68 -11.05 6.10
C ASP A 87 -14.68 -10.90 7.25
N GLU A 88 -15.91 -11.43 7.06
CA GLU A 88 -16.99 -11.38 8.05
C GLU A 88 -16.55 -11.86 9.44
N THR A 89 -15.64 -12.84 9.52
CA THR A 89 -15.06 -13.32 10.78
C THR A 89 -14.48 -12.21 11.65
N PHE A 90 -13.90 -11.18 11.04
CA PHE A 90 -13.33 -10.03 11.74
C PHE A 90 -14.33 -8.87 11.83
N LEU A 91 -15.10 -8.63 10.76
CA LEU A 91 -16.08 -7.52 10.73
C LEU A 91 -17.18 -7.72 11.80
N ASP A 92 -17.60 -8.95 12.04
CA ASP A 92 -18.58 -9.29 13.07
C ASP A 92 -18.02 -9.23 14.50
N ASN A 93 -16.69 -9.05 14.65
CA ASN A 93 -16.03 -8.99 15.95
C ASN A 93 -15.12 -7.74 16.04
N GLN A 94 -15.75 -6.59 16.23
CA GLN A 94 -15.07 -5.29 16.28
C GLN A 94 -13.89 -5.21 17.28
N PRO A 95 -13.97 -5.78 18.51
CA PRO A 95 -12.81 -5.81 19.41
C PRO A 95 -11.64 -6.62 18.86
N LEU A 96 -11.91 -7.75 18.18
CA LEU A 96 -10.87 -8.55 17.54
C LEU A 96 -10.26 -7.82 16.34
N LEU A 97 -11.10 -7.20 15.52
CA LEU A 97 -10.65 -6.40 14.37
C LEU A 97 -9.72 -5.27 14.81
N ALA A 98 -10.15 -4.47 15.79
CA ALA A 98 -9.33 -3.37 16.32
C ALA A 98 -7.98 -3.87 16.88
N ARG A 99 -7.99 -5.01 17.58
CA ARG A 99 -6.77 -5.63 18.07
C ARG A 99 -5.84 -6.08 16.94
N ARG A 100 -6.37 -6.72 15.89
CA ARG A 100 -5.58 -7.15 14.73
C ARG A 100 -4.98 -5.95 13.97
N MET A 101 -5.72 -4.86 13.83
CA MET A 101 -5.20 -3.62 13.24
C MET A 101 -4.05 -3.04 14.08
N ALA A 102 -4.19 -3.01 15.41
CA ALA A 102 -3.12 -2.56 16.30
C ALA A 102 -1.89 -3.48 16.23
N ASP A 103 -2.09 -4.81 16.28
CA ASP A 103 -1.02 -5.81 16.15
C ASP A 103 -0.26 -5.62 14.81
N ALA A 104 -0.99 -5.39 13.71
CA ALA A 104 -0.41 -5.14 12.39
C ALA A 104 0.43 -3.85 12.36
N ALA A 105 -0.09 -2.74 12.90
CA ALA A 105 0.64 -1.48 12.98
C ALA A 105 1.93 -1.64 13.81
N GLU A 106 1.86 -2.30 14.96
CA GLU A 106 3.05 -2.56 15.79
C GLU A 106 4.08 -3.42 15.07
N MET A 107 3.67 -4.41 14.26
CA MET A 107 4.60 -5.22 13.48
C MET A 107 5.35 -4.37 12.46
N LEU A 108 4.68 -3.47 11.74
CA LEU A 108 5.30 -2.52 10.82
C LEU A 108 6.31 -1.62 11.54
N TRP A 109 5.92 -1.03 12.67
CA TRP A 109 6.76 -0.07 13.40
C TRP A 109 8.00 -0.68 14.06
N ARG A 110 8.04 -2.00 14.26
CA ARG A 110 9.20 -2.72 14.77
C ARG A 110 10.24 -3.08 13.71
N VAL A 111 9.90 -2.90 12.44
CA VAL A 111 10.85 -3.15 11.35
C VAL A 111 11.96 -2.11 11.40
N ASP A 112 13.21 -2.56 11.38
CA ASP A 112 14.34 -1.66 11.19
C ASP A 112 14.30 -1.04 9.80
N ILE A 113 14.12 0.28 9.76
CA ILE A 113 14.02 1.07 8.51
C ILE A 113 15.38 1.47 7.94
N ALA A 114 16.48 1.10 8.58
CA ALA A 114 17.82 1.37 8.05
C ALA A 114 17.98 0.73 6.66
N GLY A 115 18.32 1.56 5.68
CA GLY A 115 18.43 1.13 4.28
C GLY A 115 17.08 0.88 3.59
N CYS A 116 15.96 1.35 4.13
CA CYS A 116 14.68 1.29 3.45
C CYS A 116 14.79 1.99 2.08
N PRO A 117 14.45 1.29 0.98
CA PRO A 117 14.70 1.81 -0.38
C PRO A 117 13.74 2.93 -0.79
N CYS A 118 12.62 3.09 -0.07
CA CYS A 118 11.57 4.05 -0.41
C CYS A 118 11.29 4.97 0.77
N SER A 119 11.15 6.26 0.49
CA SER A 119 10.92 7.31 1.47
C SER A 119 9.66 8.10 1.14
N TYR A 120 8.87 8.34 2.18
CA TYR A 120 7.69 9.21 2.17
C TYR A 120 7.75 10.15 3.38
N VAL A 121 8.95 10.55 3.79
CA VAL A 121 9.14 11.57 4.81
C VAL A 121 8.55 12.88 4.34
N LEU A 122 8.13 13.73 5.26
CA LEU A 122 7.37 14.94 4.95
C LEU A 122 8.11 15.88 3.97
N ASP A 123 9.45 15.93 4.04
CA ASP A 123 10.25 16.70 3.08
C ASP A 123 10.05 16.22 1.64
N ASP A 124 10.15 14.93 1.39
CA ASP A 124 9.99 14.33 0.06
C ASP A 124 8.56 14.54 -0.46
N VAL A 125 7.57 14.37 0.42
CA VAL A 125 6.15 14.57 0.09
C VAL A 125 5.87 16.04 -0.28
N LEU A 126 6.37 16.99 0.50
CA LEU A 126 6.19 18.43 0.23
C LEU A 126 6.94 18.87 -1.04
N GLN A 127 8.13 18.33 -1.29
CA GLN A 127 8.88 18.62 -2.52
C GLN A 127 8.14 18.07 -3.75
N LYS A 128 7.58 16.84 -3.65
CA LYS A 128 6.75 16.28 -4.72
C LYS A 128 5.49 17.12 -4.96
N ALA A 129 4.81 17.55 -3.90
CA ALA A 129 3.62 18.40 -3.99
C ALA A 129 3.94 19.73 -4.69
N GLU A 130 5.08 20.37 -4.37
CA GLU A 130 5.55 21.58 -5.04
C GLU A 130 5.77 21.37 -6.54
N ALA A 131 6.41 20.25 -6.92
CA ALA A 131 6.62 19.90 -8.32
C ALA A 131 5.30 19.60 -9.05
N ASP A 132 4.35 18.96 -8.38
CA ASP A 132 3.02 18.65 -8.94
C ASP A 132 2.19 19.93 -9.16
N ILE A 133 2.25 20.88 -8.22
CA ILE A 133 1.61 22.20 -8.34
C ILE A 133 2.24 22.98 -9.50
N ALA A 134 3.57 23.08 -9.54
CA ALA A 134 4.27 23.80 -10.59
C ALA A 134 4.00 23.24 -12.00
N ALA A 135 3.74 21.95 -12.10
CA ALA A 135 3.38 21.26 -13.35
C ALA A 135 1.88 21.27 -13.67
N GLY A 136 1.05 21.94 -12.86
CA GLY A 136 -0.41 21.97 -13.05
C GLY A 136 -1.12 20.61 -12.91
N ARG A 137 -0.53 19.68 -12.15
CA ARG A 137 -1.10 18.34 -11.94
C ARG A 137 -2.07 18.26 -10.76
N VAL A 138 -2.22 19.33 -9.99
CA VAL A 138 -3.14 19.39 -8.84
C VAL A 138 -4.48 19.92 -9.30
N THR A 139 -5.54 19.14 -9.08
CA THR A 139 -6.93 19.56 -9.34
C THR A 139 -7.58 19.94 -8.02
N ILE A 140 -8.22 21.12 -7.99
CA ILE A 140 -9.05 21.55 -6.86
C ILE A 140 -10.45 20.97 -7.06
N ASP A 141 -10.92 20.21 -6.10
CA ASP A 141 -12.30 19.68 -6.07
C ASP A 141 -12.99 20.15 -4.78
N THR A 142 -13.65 21.29 -4.87
CA THR A 142 -14.37 21.87 -3.71
C THR A 142 -15.60 21.07 -3.30
N ALA A 143 -16.13 20.21 -4.19
CA ALA A 143 -17.30 19.38 -3.91
C ALA A 143 -16.91 18.17 -3.02
N ASN A 144 -15.77 17.54 -3.33
CA ASN A 144 -15.27 16.38 -2.56
C ASN A 144 -14.24 16.76 -1.51
N GLN A 145 -13.75 18.01 -1.52
CA GLN A 145 -12.77 18.54 -0.55
C GLN A 145 -13.24 19.87 0.06
N PRO A 146 -14.47 19.95 0.59
CA PRO A 146 -15.06 21.21 1.04
C PRO A 146 -14.30 21.82 2.24
N GLU A 147 -13.69 21.00 3.08
CA GLU A 147 -12.91 21.46 4.24
C GLU A 147 -11.53 22.00 3.85
N THR A 148 -10.97 21.51 2.73
CA THR A 148 -9.64 21.94 2.26
C THR A 148 -9.71 23.20 1.41
N TYR A 149 -10.65 23.25 0.44
CA TYR A 149 -10.74 24.33 -0.55
C TYR A 149 -12.11 25.02 -0.61
N GLY A 150 -13.04 24.66 0.28
CA GLY A 150 -14.36 25.29 0.39
C GLY A 150 -14.33 26.61 1.15
N ALA A 151 -15.50 27.05 1.60
CA ALA A 151 -15.66 28.28 2.37
C ALA A 151 -14.87 28.23 3.69
N GLY A 152 -13.85 29.09 3.83
CA GLY A 152 -12.92 29.10 4.97
C GLY A 152 -11.69 28.21 4.83
N GLY A 153 -11.57 27.46 3.73
CA GLY A 153 -10.39 26.68 3.37
C GLY A 153 -9.31 27.49 2.66
N PHE A 154 -8.36 26.78 2.05
CA PHE A 154 -7.25 27.41 1.33
C PHE A 154 -7.70 27.91 -0.03
N ALA A 155 -7.19 29.10 -0.42
CA ALA A 155 -7.52 29.73 -1.69
C ALA A 155 -6.90 29.01 -2.91
N SER A 156 -5.80 28.28 -2.71
CA SER A 156 -5.09 27.57 -3.77
C SER A 156 -4.21 26.45 -3.20
N PRO A 157 -3.73 25.51 -4.05
CA PRO A 157 -2.73 24.51 -3.67
C PRO A 157 -1.44 25.12 -3.14
N GLU A 158 -0.99 26.25 -3.69
CA GLU A 158 0.20 26.97 -3.24
C GLU A 158 0.03 27.52 -1.82
N ALA A 159 -1.18 28.05 -1.50
CA ALA A 159 -1.50 28.54 -0.17
C ALA A 159 -1.52 27.39 0.85
N LEU A 160 -2.09 26.25 0.50
CA LEU A 160 -2.05 25.04 1.32
C LEU A 160 -0.61 24.57 1.52
N LEU A 161 0.19 24.48 0.46
CA LEU A 161 1.59 24.04 0.55
C LEU A 161 2.41 24.97 1.44
N ALA A 162 2.24 26.28 1.30
CA ALA A 162 2.93 27.28 2.14
C ALA A 162 2.57 27.10 3.62
N TRP A 163 1.29 26.86 3.92
CA TRP A 163 0.82 26.59 5.28
C TRP A 163 1.41 25.29 5.84
N LEU A 164 1.41 24.20 5.06
CA LEU A 164 1.99 22.91 5.46
C LEU A 164 3.49 23.05 5.76
N LYS A 165 4.24 23.78 4.92
CA LYS A 165 5.67 24.04 5.14
C LYS A 165 5.92 24.83 6.44
N ALA A 166 5.03 25.77 6.78
CA ALA A 166 5.14 26.61 7.97
C ALA A 166 4.67 25.91 9.26
N ASN A 167 3.79 24.91 9.16
CA ASN A 167 3.15 24.25 10.30
C ASN A 167 3.51 22.75 10.38
N ARG A 168 4.75 22.41 10.09
CA ARG A 168 5.25 21.02 10.08
C ARG A 168 5.23 20.39 11.48
N PRO A 169 4.55 19.27 11.68
CA PRO A 169 4.67 18.50 12.91
C PRO A 169 6.03 17.76 12.97
N PRO A 170 6.50 17.38 14.15
CA PRO A 170 7.59 16.43 14.27
C PRO A 170 7.15 15.06 13.75
N GLU A 171 8.03 14.39 13.00
CA GLU A 171 7.78 13.05 12.47
C GLU A 171 8.34 11.96 13.41
N THR A 172 7.60 10.87 13.52
CA THR A 172 8.11 9.62 14.09
C THR A 172 8.19 8.59 12.97
N LEU A 173 9.38 8.46 12.40
CA LEU A 173 9.61 7.63 11.23
C LEU A 173 9.58 6.14 11.58
N VAL A 174 8.80 5.40 10.82
CA VAL A 174 8.61 3.95 10.91
C VAL A 174 8.55 3.36 9.50
N LEU A 175 8.51 2.03 9.39
CA LEU A 175 8.00 1.42 8.17
C LEU A 175 6.49 1.68 8.08
N SER A 176 6.07 2.38 7.03
CA SER A 176 4.67 2.58 6.68
C SER A 176 4.28 1.63 5.54
N HIS A 177 3.08 1.07 5.63
CA HIS A 177 2.46 0.29 4.56
C HIS A 177 2.06 1.18 3.38
N GLY A 178 1.54 2.36 3.70
CA GLY A 178 1.11 3.36 2.73
C GLY A 178 -0.24 3.13 2.07
N ASP A 179 -0.81 1.94 2.28
CA ASP A 179 -2.20 1.57 1.96
C ASP A 179 -2.70 0.60 3.04
N PHE A 180 -2.67 1.07 4.31
CA PHE A 180 -2.97 0.28 5.50
C PHE A 180 -4.47 0.10 5.69
N CYS A 181 -5.06 -0.78 4.89
CA CYS A 181 -6.49 -1.06 4.89
C CYS A 181 -6.78 -2.55 5.12
N LEU A 182 -8.02 -2.87 5.51
CA LEU A 182 -8.43 -4.23 5.90
C LEU A 182 -8.14 -5.30 4.84
N PRO A 183 -8.35 -5.08 3.52
CA PRO A 183 -8.05 -6.08 2.50
C PRO A 183 -6.56 -6.41 2.36
N ASN A 184 -5.67 -5.51 2.77
CA ASN A 184 -4.23 -5.65 2.61
C ASN A 184 -3.53 -6.35 3.79
N ILE A 185 -4.29 -6.73 4.82
CA ILE A 185 -3.78 -7.39 6.02
C ILE A 185 -4.43 -8.76 6.15
N LEU A 186 -3.61 -9.79 6.18
CA LEU A 186 -4.05 -11.18 6.40
C LEU A 186 -3.85 -11.58 7.85
N ALA A 187 -4.87 -12.25 8.41
CA ALA A 187 -4.81 -12.81 9.75
C ALA A 187 -5.43 -14.21 9.81
N ASP A 188 -5.12 -14.90 10.89
CA ASP A 188 -5.77 -16.15 11.32
C ASP A 188 -6.16 -16.05 12.81
N GLU A 189 -6.52 -17.18 13.40
CA GLU A 189 -6.89 -17.28 14.83
C GLU A 189 -5.73 -16.88 15.75
N LYS A 190 -4.47 -17.08 15.31
CA LYS A 190 -3.25 -16.84 16.10
C LYS A 190 -2.75 -15.40 16.03
N GLY A 191 -2.98 -14.71 14.91
CA GLY A 191 -2.49 -13.35 14.72
C GLY A 191 -2.41 -12.91 13.27
N ILE A 192 -1.54 -11.93 13.02
CA ILE A 192 -1.25 -11.43 11.67
C ILE A 192 -0.42 -12.47 10.91
N VAL A 193 -0.90 -12.85 9.74
CA VAL A 193 -0.26 -13.81 8.83
C VAL A 193 0.59 -13.09 7.78
N GLY A 194 0.19 -11.87 7.39
CA GLY A 194 0.99 -11.11 6.45
C GLY A 194 0.35 -9.86 5.89
N PHE A 195 1.14 -9.17 5.07
CA PHE A 195 0.80 -7.92 4.42
C PHE A 195 0.86 -8.06 2.90
N LEU A 196 -0.10 -7.45 2.21
CA LEU A 196 -0.26 -7.46 0.76
C LEU A 196 -0.21 -6.03 0.22
N ASP A 197 0.01 -5.88 -1.08
CA ASP A 197 -0.06 -4.58 -1.80
C ASP A 197 0.85 -3.49 -1.21
N LEU A 198 2.15 -3.79 -1.16
CA LEU A 198 3.18 -2.92 -0.60
C LEU A 198 3.73 -1.88 -1.61
N GLY A 199 2.97 -1.57 -2.65
CA GLY A 199 3.36 -0.61 -3.70
C GLY A 199 3.56 0.82 -3.21
N GLN A 200 2.98 1.17 -2.06
CA GLN A 200 3.14 2.47 -1.43
C GLN A 200 3.94 2.41 -0.11
N ALA A 201 4.51 1.23 0.20
CA ALA A 201 5.28 1.07 1.43
C ALA A 201 6.62 1.80 1.38
N GLY A 202 7.09 2.24 2.54
CA GLY A 202 8.36 2.92 2.70
C GLY A 202 8.53 3.56 4.08
N CYS A 203 9.64 4.25 4.28
CA CYS A 203 9.87 5.03 5.49
C CYS A 203 8.97 6.27 5.49
N ALA A 204 8.12 6.43 6.51
CA ALA A 204 7.20 7.56 6.65
C ALA A 204 6.85 7.81 8.12
N ASP A 205 6.12 8.88 8.39
CA ASP A 205 5.53 9.10 9.70
C ASP A 205 4.43 8.07 9.99
N ARG A 206 4.39 7.58 11.23
CA ARG A 206 3.41 6.55 11.67
C ARG A 206 1.94 6.96 11.50
N TRP A 207 1.64 8.25 11.46
CA TRP A 207 0.27 8.73 11.29
C TRP A 207 -0.30 8.45 9.92
N ARG A 208 0.57 8.25 8.91
CA ARG A 208 0.13 7.92 7.55
C ARG A 208 -0.71 6.65 7.48
N ASP A 209 -0.30 5.60 8.20
CA ASP A 209 -1.05 4.34 8.23
C ASP A 209 -2.24 4.40 9.20
N LEU A 210 -2.12 5.11 10.32
CA LEU A 210 -3.21 5.22 11.29
C LEU A 210 -4.45 5.89 10.70
N ASP A 211 -4.28 6.93 9.91
CA ASP A 211 -5.38 7.59 9.22
C ASP A 211 -6.11 6.63 8.27
N GLN A 212 -5.38 5.95 7.41
CA GLN A 212 -5.94 4.98 6.46
C GLN A 212 -6.63 3.80 7.16
N GLY A 213 -5.99 3.28 8.22
CA GLY A 213 -6.52 2.17 9.02
C GLY A 213 -7.86 2.52 9.67
N LEU A 214 -7.97 3.71 10.26
CA LEU A 214 -9.21 4.19 10.85
C LEU A 214 -10.32 4.32 9.79
N TRP A 215 -10.03 4.95 8.66
CA TRP A 215 -10.97 5.04 7.53
C TRP A 215 -11.46 3.68 7.07
N SER A 216 -10.55 2.73 6.90
CA SER A 216 -10.90 1.37 6.44
C SER A 216 -11.77 0.58 7.42
N MET A 217 -11.70 0.91 8.71
CA MET A 217 -12.56 0.30 9.74
C MET A 217 -13.97 0.90 9.80
N TRP A 218 -14.19 2.08 9.20
CA TRP A 218 -15.46 2.82 9.26
C TRP A 218 -16.26 2.75 7.96
N ALA A 219 -15.63 2.36 6.86
CA ALA A 219 -16.22 2.23 5.53
C ALA A 219 -16.93 0.88 5.35
#